data_d31554ad867bcd7376f0dfb7c847f2c5
#
_entry.id   d31554ad867bcd7376f0dfb7c847f2c5
#
_cell.length_a   1.000
_cell.length_b   1.000
_cell.length_c   1.000
_cell.angle_alpha   90.00
_cell.angle_beta   90.00
_cell.angle_gamma   90.00
#
_symmetry.space_group_name_H-M   'P 1'
#
loop_
_entity.id
_entity.type
_entity.pdbx_description
1 polymer ?
#
loop_
_entity_poly.entity_id
_entity_poly.type
_entity_poly.pdbx_seq_one_letter_code
_entity_poly.pdbx_strand_id
1 'polypeptide(L)'
;MALWDRIKESASTMQTQLMARKNDLKSGAFRDASMAMCALVAAADGNIDPSERQKVAQLIMNNEVLQNFPAQDLQRRFDDNCNKLTADFDFGKVSVLQEVAKAKKKPAEARAVIQIGIIIGGADGDFDKDEQAVVREACFALDLPPHEFDL
;
A
#
# COMPACT_ATOMS: atom_id res chain seq x y z
N MET A 1 -10.19 20.92 -11.59
CA MET A 1 -9.55 19.60 -11.73
C MET A 1 -10.10 18.65 -10.68
N ALA A 2 -10.55 17.48 -11.11
CA ALA A 2 -11.07 16.49 -10.17
C ALA A 2 -9.97 15.98 -9.24
N LEU A 3 -10.35 15.59 -8.03
CA LEU A 3 -9.41 15.03 -7.06
C LEU A 3 -8.63 13.85 -7.64
N TRP A 4 -9.32 12.99 -8.40
CA TRP A 4 -8.70 11.84 -9.04
C TRP A 4 -7.58 12.24 -10.01
N ASP A 5 -7.80 13.29 -10.82
CA ASP A 5 -6.77 13.75 -11.76
C ASP A 5 -5.50 14.19 -11.04
N ARG A 6 -5.65 14.87 -9.89
CA ARG A 6 -4.50 15.28 -9.07
C ARG A 6 -3.78 14.08 -8.47
N ILE A 7 -4.52 13.10 -7.97
CA ILE A 7 -3.95 11.88 -7.41
C ILE A 7 -3.20 11.11 -8.49
N LYS A 8 -3.75 11.03 -9.69
CA LYS A 8 -3.14 10.32 -10.81
C LYS A 8 -1.81 10.95 -11.23
N GLU A 9 -1.75 12.28 -11.30
CA GLU A 9 -0.49 12.99 -11.57
C GLU A 9 0.51 12.77 -10.44
N SER A 10 0.03 12.83 -9.19
CA SER A 10 0.86 12.58 -8.01
C SER A 10 1.39 11.15 -8.00
N ALA A 11 0.58 10.16 -8.42
CA ALA A 11 1.02 8.77 -8.47
C ALA A 11 2.16 8.57 -9.46
N SER A 12 2.11 9.21 -10.61
CA SER A 12 3.20 9.16 -11.60
C SER A 12 4.49 9.76 -11.01
N THR A 13 4.38 10.90 -10.33
CA THR A 13 5.50 11.54 -9.64
C THR A 13 6.02 10.66 -8.52
N MET A 14 5.13 10.03 -7.76
CA MET A 14 5.49 9.11 -6.67
C MET A 14 6.30 7.93 -7.19
N GLN A 15 5.89 7.33 -8.31
CA GLN A 15 6.62 6.21 -8.89
C GLN A 15 8.04 6.65 -9.28
N THR A 16 8.19 7.83 -9.87
CA THR A 16 9.49 8.38 -10.21
C THR A 16 10.35 8.58 -8.96
N GLN A 17 9.76 9.10 -7.88
CA GLN A 17 10.47 9.31 -6.61
C GLN A 17 10.89 7.97 -5.99
N LEU A 18 10.02 6.97 -6.04
CA LEU A 18 10.32 5.62 -5.52
C LEU A 18 11.47 5.00 -6.30
N MET A 19 11.46 5.12 -7.62
CA MET A 19 12.53 4.57 -8.46
C MET A 19 13.88 5.23 -8.15
N ALA A 20 13.88 6.53 -7.88
CA ALA A 20 15.10 7.25 -7.50
C ALA A 20 15.67 6.74 -6.17
N ARG A 21 14.82 6.16 -5.29
CA ARG A 21 15.24 5.64 -3.98
C ARG A 21 15.24 4.12 -3.91
N LYS A 22 15.11 3.45 -5.03
CA LYS A 22 14.98 1.98 -5.08
C LYS A 22 16.05 1.27 -4.27
N ASN A 23 17.30 1.73 -4.36
CA ASN A 23 18.42 1.09 -3.67
C ASN A 23 18.36 1.24 -2.16
N ASP A 24 17.59 2.20 -1.65
CA ASP A 24 17.43 2.44 -0.22
C ASP A 24 16.20 1.74 0.36
N LEU A 25 15.34 1.17 -0.48
CA LEU A 25 14.06 0.55 -0.08
C LEU A 25 14.19 -0.97 -0.10
N LYS A 26 15.08 -1.50 0.76
CA LYS A 26 15.41 -2.94 0.80
C LYS A 26 15.22 -3.57 2.17
N SER A 27 14.71 -2.82 3.16
CA SER A 27 14.58 -3.36 4.50
C SER A 27 13.38 -4.31 4.62
N GLY A 28 13.44 -5.22 5.60
CA GLY A 28 12.30 -6.08 5.91
C GLY A 28 11.09 -5.30 6.40
N ALA A 29 11.32 -4.19 7.13
CA ALA A 29 10.23 -3.34 7.60
C ALA A 29 9.47 -2.71 6.43
N PHE A 30 10.17 -2.19 5.43
CA PHE A 30 9.54 -1.64 4.22
C PHE A 30 8.76 -2.72 3.46
N ARG A 31 9.36 -3.91 3.29
CA ARG A 31 8.70 -5.04 2.64
C ARG A 31 7.39 -5.42 3.34
N ASP A 32 7.45 -5.62 4.66
CA ASP A 32 6.30 -6.06 5.44
C ASP A 32 5.20 -5.00 5.44
N ALA A 33 5.57 -3.75 5.67
CA ALA A 33 4.63 -2.64 5.68
C ALA A 33 3.96 -2.43 4.32
N SER A 34 4.73 -2.57 3.22
CA SER A 34 4.20 -2.41 1.86
C SER A 34 3.20 -3.51 1.52
N MET A 35 3.47 -4.75 1.91
CA MET A 35 2.53 -5.86 1.65
C MET A 35 1.26 -5.71 2.49
N ALA A 36 1.36 -5.23 3.73
CA ALA A 36 0.20 -4.90 4.55
C ALA A 36 -0.62 -3.77 3.91
N MET A 37 0.03 -2.73 3.42
CA MET A 37 -0.64 -1.62 2.74
C MET A 37 -1.42 -2.10 1.52
N CYS A 38 -0.81 -2.96 0.71
CA CYS A 38 -1.46 -3.51 -0.48
C CYS A 38 -2.69 -4.36 -0.12
N ALA A 39 -2.61 -5.13 0.97
CA ALA A 39 -3.75 -5.91 1.44
C ALA A 39 -4.91 -5.01 1.89
N LEU A 40 -4.62 -3.91 2.58
CA LEU A 40 -5.63 -2.93 2.99
C LEU A 40 -6.33 -2.34 1.78
N VAL A 41 -5.58 -2.00 0.74
CA VAL A 41 -6.14 -1.45 -0.50
C VAL A 41 -7.05 -2.49 -1.17
N ALA A 42 -6.61 -3.76 -1.22
CA ALA A 42 -7.40 -4.83 -1.83
C ALA A 42 -8.72 -5.09 -1.09
N ALA A 43 -8.77 -4.78 0.21
CA ALA A 43 -9.93 -5.01 1.07
C ALA A 43 -10.62 -3.72 1.50
N ALA A 44 -10.39 -2.62 0.80
CA ALA A 44 -10.75 -1.28 1.25
C ALA A 44 -12.25 -1.10 1.56
N ASP A 45 -13.12 -1.78 0.81
CA ASP A 45 -14.58 -1.71 1.02
C ASP A 45 -15.09 -2.67 2.11
N GLY A 46 -14.19 -3.33 2.83
CA GLY A 46 -14.54 -4.29 3.88
C GLY A 46 -14.75 -5.72 3.38
N ASN A 47 -14.50 -5.96 2.10
CA ASN A 47 -14.73 -7.25 1.45
C ASN A 47 -13.60 -7.52 0.46
N ILE A 48 -12.99 -8.71 0.53
CA ILE A 48 -11.94 -9.10 -0.43
C ILE A 48 -12.56 -9.98 -1.51
N ASP A 49 -12.76 -9.39 -2.68
CA ASP A 49 -13.13 -10.11 -3.87
C ASP A 49 -11.89 -10.86 -4.39
N PRO A 50 -12.00 -12.18 -4.70
CA PRO A 50 -10.85 -12.93 -5.23
C PRO A 50 -10.23 -12.32 -6.48
N SER A 51 -11.03 -11.75 -7.37
CA SER A 51 -10.50 -11.09 -8.58
C SER A 51 -9.72 -9.82 -8.24
N GLU A 52 -10.19 -9.05 -7.27
CA GLU A 52 -9.49 -7.86 -6.80
C GLU A 52 -8.16 -8.23 -6.13
N ARG A 53 -8.18 -9.27 -5.32
CA ARG A 53 -6.97 -9.78 -4.66
C ARG A 53 -5.91 -10.21 -5.69
N GLN A 54 -6.34 -10.93 -6.73
CA GLN A 54 -5.44 -11.38 -7.79
C GLN A 54 -4.88 -10.19 -8.58
N LYS A 55 -5.70 -9.20 -8.87
CA LYS A 55 -5.30 -7.99 -9.58
C LYS A 55 -4.22 -7.23 -8.81
N VAL A 56 -4.42 -7.03 -7.50
CA VAL A 56 -3.44 -6.37 -6.66
C VAL A 56 -2.14 -7.19 -6.59
N ALA A 57 -2.24 -8.51 -6.49
CA ALA A 57 -1.06 -9.38 -6.50
C ALA A 57 -0.23 -9.19 -7.77
N GLN A 58 -0.89 -9.09 -8.93
CA GLN A 58 -0.19 -8.83 -10.20
C GLN A 58 0.49 -7.45 -10.22
N LEU A 59 -0.18 -6.44 -9.68
CA LEU A 59 0.40 -5.10 -9.59
C LEU A 59 1.64 -5.08 -8.70
N ILE A 60 1.62 -5.84 -7.61
CA ILE A 60 2.78 -5.99 -6.72
C ILE A 60 3.95 -6.60 -7.50
N MET A 61 3.70 -7.69 -8.22
CA MET A 61 4.76 -8.40 -8.94
C MET A 61 5.36 -7.57 -10.08
N ASN A 62 4.58 -6.63 -10.63
CA ASN A 62 5.04 -5.78 -11.72
C ASN A 62 5.65 -4.47 -11.26
N ASN A 63 5.62 -4.15 -9.96
CA ASN A 63 6.19 -2.92 -9.45
C ASN A 63 7.71 -3.06 -9.31
N GLU A 64 8.47 -2.21 -10.00
CA GLU A 64 9.93 -2.32 -10.06
C GLU A 64 10.61 -2.14 -8.71
N VAL A 65 10.07 -1.28 -7.85
CA VAL A 65 10.65 -1.05 -6.53
C VAL A 65 10.50 -2.30 -5.66
N LEU A 66 9.35 -2.96 -5.74
CA LEU A 66 9.08 -4.17 -4.96
C LEU A 66 9.89 -5.37 -5.48
N GLN A 67 10.42 -5.30 -6.69
CA GLN A 67 11.31 -6.34 -7.22
C GLN A 67 12.66 -6.41 -6.51
N ASN A 68 12.93 -5.51 -5.56
CA ASN A 68 14.05 -5.66 -4.63
C ASN A 68 13.93 -6.92 -3.78
N PHE A 69 12.73 -7.48 -3.66
CA PHE A 69 12.44 -8.62 -2.79
C PHE A 69 12.05 -9.85 -3.61
N PRO A 70 12.33 -11.07 -3.10
CA PRO A 70 11.89 -12.28 -3.78
C PRO A 70 10.36 -12.31 -3.92
N ALA A 71 9.87 -12.68 -5.11
CA ALA A 71 8.44 -12.71 -5.39
C ALA A 71 7.67 -13.58 -4.42
N GLN A 72 8.24 -14.73 -4.03
CA GLN A 72 7.58 -15.65 -3.09
C GLN A 72 7.39 -15.02 -1.71
N ASP A 73 8.35 -14.23 -1.25
CA ASP A 73 8.25 -13.53 0.04
C ASP A 73 7.14 -12.49 0.00
N LEU A 74 7.05 -11.74 -1.09
CA LEU A 74 6.00 -10.74 -1.28
C LEU A 74 4.62 -11.41 -1.31
N GLN A 75 4.48 -12.47 -2.08
CA GLN A 75 3.20 -13.18 -2.23
C GLN A 75 2.72 -13.73 -0.90
N ARG A 76 3.61 -14.38 -0.14
CA ARG A 76 3.26 -14.95 1.15
C ARG A 76 2.78 -13.89 2.13
N ARG A 77 3.48 -12.76 2.22
CA ARG A 77 3.13 -11.69 3.14
C ARG A 77 1.83 -11.00 2.74
N PHE A 78 1.64 -10.77 1.45
CA PHE A 78 0.39 -10.23 0.95
C PHE A 78 -0.77 -11.17 1.29
N ASP A 79 -0.62 -12.46 1.02
CA ASP A 79 -1.66 -13.46 1.29
C ASP A 79 -1.97 -13.54 2.79
N ASP A 80 -0.95 -13.55 3.66
CA ASP A 80 -1.17 -13.61 5.11
C ASP A 80 -2.00 -12.41 5.59
N ASN A 81 -1.70 -11.22 5.11
CA ASN A 81 -2.47 -10.03 5.47
C ASN A 81 -3.89 -10.08 4.93
N CYS A 82 -4.06 -10.50 3.68
CA CYS A 82 -5.39 -10.66 3.10
C CYS A 82 -6.23 -11.68 3.88
N ASN A 83 -5.61 -12.78 4.32
CA ASN A 83 -6.30 -13.81 5.10
C ASN A 83 -6.77 -13.28 6.44
N LYS A 84 -5.99 -12.43 7.10
CA LYS A 84 -6.41 -11.77 8.35
C LYS A 84 -7.64 -10.90 8.14
N LEU A 85 -7.66 -10.15 7.04
CA LEU A 85 -8.79 -9.27 6.71
C LEU A 85 -10.03 -10.06 6.31
N THR A 86 -9.85 -11.20 5.63
CA THR A 86 -10.95 -12.08 5.24
C THR A 86 -11.56 -12.78 6.45
N ALA A 87 -10.74 -13.20 7.42
CA ALA A 87 -11.24 -13.90 8.60
C ALA A 87 -12.09 -13.00 9.49
N ASP A 88 -11.67 -11.75 9.70
CA ASP A 88 -12.40 -10.74 10.46
C ASP A 88 -11.88 -9.38 10.03
N PHE A 89 -12.68 -8.61 9.33
CA PHE A 89 -12.20 -7.36 8.74
C PHE A 89 -11.75 -6.35 9.80
N ASP A 90 -12.58 -6.10 10.80
CA ASP A 90 -12.27 -5.06 11.79
C ASP A 90 -11.08 -5.44 12.67
N PHE A 91 -11.05 -6.68 13.15
CA PHE A 91 -9.96 -7.17 13.97
C PHE A 91 -8.68 -7.36 13.14
N GLY A 92 -8.83 -7.89 11.94
CA GLY A 92 -7.71 -8.08 11.01
C GLY A 92 -7.07 -6.76 10.61
N LYS A 93 -7.90 -5.71 10.41
CA LYS A 93 -7.39 -4.39 10.07
C LYS A 93 -6.46 -3.83 11.15
N VAL A 94 -6.78 -4.04 12.42
CA VAL A 94 -5.90 -3.63 13.53
C VAL A 94 -4.54 -4.30 13.39
N SER A 95 -4.52 -5.61 13.17
CA SER A 95 -3.28 -6.38 13.00
C SER A 95 -2.49 -5.94 11.77
N VAL A 96 -3.18 -5.72 10.65
CA VAL A 96 -2.53 -5.31 9.40
C VAL A 96 -1.96 -3.90 9.52
N LEU A 97 -2.65 -2.99 10.19
CA LEU A 97 -2.11 -1.65 10.44
C LEU A 97 -0.87 -1.67 11.34
N GLN A 98 -0.76 -2.64 12.24
CA GLN A 98 0.47 -2.83 13.03
C GLN A 98 1.64 -3.24 12.13
N GLU A 99 1.38 -4.03 11.10
CA GLU A 99 2.41 -4.36 10.10
C GLU A 99 2.83 -3.13 9.30
N VAL A 100 1.87 -2.28 8.91
CA VAL A 100 2.18 -1.01 8.24
C VAL A 100 3.08 -0.15 9.13
N ALA A 101 2.80 -0.10 10.43
CA ALA A 101 3.54 0.72 11.39
C ALA A 101 5.01 0.31 11.55
N LYS A 102 5.42 -0.85 11.07
CA LYS A 102 6.83 -1.27 11.11
C LYS A 102 7.75 -0.28 10.38
N ALA A 103 7.25 0.43 9.39
CA ALA A 103 8.04 1.40 8.63
C ALA A 103 8.12 2.78 9.29
N LYS A 104 7.46 2.97 10.42
CA LYS A 104 7.33 4.28 11.09
C LYS A 104 8.66 4.91 11.49
N LYS A 105 9.65 4.10 11.84
CA LYS A 105 10.93 4.59 12.38
C LYS A 105 11.78 5.32 11.35
N LYS A 106 11.58 5.05 10.07
CA LYS A 106 12.34 5.68 8.98
C LYS A 106 11.38 6.47 8.11
N PRO A 107 11.35 7.81 8.23
CA PRO A 107 10.38 8.62 7.49
C PRO A 107 10.36 8.39 5.99
N ALA A 108 11.52 8.17 5.37
CA ALA A 108 11.59 7.92 3.94
C ALA A 108 10.89 6.61 3.56
N GLU A 109 11.05 5.56 4.38
CA GLU A 109 10.36 4.29 4.17
C GLU A 109 8.86 4.42 4.44
N ALA A 110 8.49 5.14 5.51
CA ALA A 110 7.09 5.38 5.83
C ALA A 110 6.37 6.06 4.66
N ARG A 111 6.96 7.12 4.10
CA ARG A 111 6.40 7.81 2.94
C ARG A 111 6.29 6.88 1.73
N ALA A 112 7.32 6.06 1.52
CA ALA A 112 7.34 5.11 0.39
C ALA A 112 6.20 4.09 0.50
N VAL A 113 5.87 3.61 1.69
CA VAL A 113 4.76 2.68 1.91
C VAL A 113 3.43 3.31 1.47
N ILE A 114 3.20 4.57 1.86
CA ILE A 114 1.97 5.28 1.45
C ILE A 114 1.95 5.48 -0.07
N GLN A 115 3.07 5.84 -0.66
CA GLN A 115 3.18 6.00 -2.10
C GLN A 115 2.86 4.69 -2.84
N ILE A 116 3.35 3.56 -2.34
CA ILE A 116 3.01 2.23 -2.88
C ILE A 116 1.50 2.00 -2.82
N GLY A 117 0.88 2.32 -1.68
CA GLY A 117 -0.57 2.17 -1.53
C GLY A 117 -1.38 2.96 -2.54
N ILE A 118 -0.99 4.21 -2.78
CA ILE A 118 -1.65 5.08 -3.74
C ILE A 118 -1.44 4.58 -5.18
N ILE A 119 -0.21 4.21 -5.53
CA ILE A 119 0.13 3.73 -6.87
C ILE A 119 -0.66 2.46 -7.20
N ILE A 120 -0.66 1.50 -6.27
CA ILE A 120 -1.34 0.22 -6.49
C ILE A 120 -2.86 0.40 -6.44
N GLY A 121 -3.37 1.17 -5.48
CA GLY A 121 -4.80 1.42 -5.36
C GLY A 121 -5.38 2.17 -6.55
N GLY A 122 -4.61 3.07 -7.14
CA GLY A 122 -5.07 3.87 -8.26
C GLY A 122 -4.72 3.32 -9.64
N ALA A 123 -4.11 2.15 -9.72
CA ALA A 123 -3.54 1.62 -10.97
C ALA A 123 -4.60 1.34 -12.05
N ASP A 124 -5.83 1.02 -11.65
CA ASP A 124 -6.92 0.76 -12.58
C ASP A 124 -7.73 2.01 -12.96
N GLY A 125 -7.29 3.17 -12.52
CA GLY A 125 -7.94 4.44 -12.82
C GLY A 125 -9.05 4.83 -11.85
N ASP A 126 -9.26 4.07 -10.77
CA ASP A 126 -10.32 4.32 -9.80
C ASP A 126 -9.77 4.20 -8.38
N PHE A 127 -9.40 5.34 -7.80
CA PHE A 127 -8.98 5.40 -6.40
C PHE A 127 -10.15 5.95 -5.58
N ASP A 128 -11.03 5.06 -5.15
CA ASP A 128 -12.33 5.42 -4.56
C ASP A 128 -12.21 5.89 -3.10
N LYS A 129 -13.37 6.25 -2.51
CA LYS A 129 -13.43 6.78 -1.15
C LYS A 129 -12.96 5.76 -0.11
N ASP A 130 -13.27 4.49 -0.31
CA ASP A 130 -12.87 3.43 0.62
C ASP A 130 -11.38 3.21 0.58
N GLU A 131 -10.78 3.23 -0.61
CA GLU A 131 -9.33 3.13 -0.79
C GLU A 131 -8.63 4.34 -0.16
N GLN A 132 -9.16 5.54 -0.39
CA GLN A 132 -8.62 6.75 0.22
C GLN A 132 -8.68 6.67 1.75
N ALA A 133 -9.77 6.13 2.30
CA ALA A 133 -9.95 6.01 3.74
C ALA A 133 -8.91 5.08 4.37
N VAL A 134 -8.64 3.91 3.77
CA VAL A 134 -7.63 3.00 4.33
C VAL A 134 -6.22 3.56 4.20
N VAL A 135 -5.93 4.31 3.13
CA VAL A 135 -4.62 4.95 3.00
C VAL A 135 -4.46 6.05 4.05
N ARG A 136 -5.53 6.81 4.35
CA ARG A 136 -5.48 7.78 5.45
C ARG A 136 -5.22 7.10 6.80
N GLU A 137 -5.86 5.97 7.06
CA GLU A 137 -5.62 5.21 8.30
C GLU A 137 -4.16 4.76 8.38
N ALA A 138 -3.59 4.33 7.26
CA ALA A 138 -2.19 3.95 7.20
C ALA A 138 -1.26 5.15 7.46
N CYS A 139 -1.62 6.34 6.96
CA CYS A 139 -0.88 7.56 7.26
C CYS A 139 -0.82 7.81 8.77
N PHE A 140 -1.95 7.67 9.46
CA PHE A 140 -1.98 7.86 10.91
C PHE A 140 -1.14 6.80 11.63
N ALA A 141 -1.15 5.56 11.16
CA ALA A 141 -0.32 4.50 11.72
C ALA A 141 1.18 4.80 11.58
N LEU A 142 1.55 5.57 10.57
CA LEU A 142 2.93 5.95 10.26
C LEU A 142 3.31 7.35 10.74
N ASP A 143 2.41 8.04 11.46
CA ASP A 143 2.59 9.43 11.90
C ASP A 143 2.85 10.39 10.73
N LEU A 144 2.17 10.17 9.61
CA LEU A 144 2.27 11.04 8.44
C LEU A 144 0.97 11.82 8.24
N PRO A 145 1.06 13.13 7.93
CA PRO A 145 -0.14 13.92 7.62
C PRO A 145 -0.72 13.48 6.26
N PRO A 146 -1.99 13.06 6.21
CA PRO A 146 -2.59 12.66 4.93
C PRO A 146 -2.56 13.72 3.83
N HIS A 147 -2.64 15.00 4.21
CA HIS A 147 -2.67 16.08 3.23
C HIS A 147 -1.39 16.17 2.38
N GLU A 148 -0.26 15.63 2.87
CA GLU A 148 0.97 15.58 2.08
C GLU A 148 0.84 14.69 0.85
N PHE A 149 -0.17 13.82 0.82
CA PHE A 149 -0.46 12.90 -0.28
C PHE A 149 -1.77 13.25 -0.99
N ASP A 150 -2.28 14.45 -0.80
CA ASP A 150 -3.57 14.90 -1.35
C ASP A 150 -4.77 14.08 -0.83
N LEU A 151 -4.68 13.62 0.39
CA LEU A 151 -5.73 12.81 1.04
C LEU A 151 -6.46 13.54 2.17
#